data_99a06dd1e8aaa54908e690a189e2ae05
#
_entry.id   99a06dd1e8aaa54908e690a189e2ae05
#
_cell.length_a   1.000
_cell.length_b   1.000
_cell.length_c   1.000
_cell.angle_alpha   90.00
_cell.angle_beta   90.00
_cell.angle_gamma   90.00
#
_symmetry.space_group_name_H-M   'P 1'
#
loop_
_entity.id
_entity.type
_entity.pdbx_description
1 polymer ?
#
loop_
_entity_poly.entity_id
_entity_poly.type
_entity_poly.pdbx_seq_one_letter_code
_entity_poly.pdbx_strand_id
1 'polypeptide(L)' 'MADRERLHDLRQQAHNAGIEGNSKMTEGQLQEALKRVSKGEQPQMAKRAAKG' A
#
# COMPACT_ATOMS: atom_id res chain seq x y z
N MET A 1 8.42 -17.48 5.54
CA MET A 1 9.32 -16.66 6.27
C MET A 1 9.09 -15.18 6.07
N ALA A 2 9.92 -14.52 5.32
CA ALA A 2 9.85 -13.06 5.19
C ALA A 2 8.58 -12.55 4.52
N ASP A 3 7.94 -13.37 3.70
CA ASP A 3 6.83 -12.91 2.88
C ASP A 3 5.60 -12.51 3.70
N ARG A 4 5.26 -13.29 4.72
CA ARG A 4 4.12 -12.98 5.56
C ARG A 4 4.38 -11.73 6.40
N GLU A 5 5.57 -11.64 6.97
CA GLU A 5 5.94 -10.48 7.78
C GLU A 5 6.02 -9.22 6.92
N ARG A 6 6.59 -9.35 5.71
CA ARG A 6 6.67 -8.23 4.80
C ARG A 6 5.28 -7.76 4.39
N LEU A 7 4.39 -8.69 4.06
CA LEU A 7 3.03 -8.33 3.67
C LEU A 7 2.29 -7.66 4.83
N HIS A 8 2.47 -8.18 6.03
CA HIS A 8 1.87 -7.60 7.22
C HIS A 8 2.39 -6.18 7.44
N ASP A 9 3.69 -5.98 7.31
CA ASP A 9 4.31 -4.67 7.46
C ASP A 9 3.78 -3.69 6.41
N LEU A 10 3.67 -4.15 5.17
CA LEU A 10 3.16 -3.31 4.09
C LEU A 10 1.72 -2.89 4.35
N ARG A 11 0.91 -3.82 4.83
CA ARG A 11 -0.48 -3.51 5.17
C ARG A 11 -0.55 -2.50 6.30
N GLN A 12 0.30 -2.66 7.30
CA GLN A 12 0.35 -1.73 8.42
C GLN A 12 0.77 -0.34 7.96
N GLN A 13 1.80 -0.27 7.12
CA GLN A 13 2.24 1.00 6.57
C GLN A 13 1.15 1.65 5.72
N ALA A 14 0.46 0.86 4.92
CA ALA A 14 -0.64 1.36 4.10
C ALA A 14 -1.77 1.91 4.97
N HIS A 15 -2.09 1.20 6.04
CA HIS A 15 -3.12 1.66 6.98
C HIS A 15 -2.72 3.00 7.61
N ASN A 16 -1.46 3.11 8.02
CA ASN A 16 -0.94 4.35 8.62
C ASN A 16 -0.90 5.48 7.61
N ALA A 17 -0.70 5.16 6.35
CA ALA A 17 -0.67 6.15 5.29
C ALA A 17 -2.07 6.57 4.82
N GLY A 18 -3.12 5.94 5.35
CA GLY A 18 -4.48 6.26 4.99
C GLY A 18 -4.97 5.56 3.72
N ILE A 19 -4.29 4.51 3.30
CA ILE A 19 -4.69 3.75 2.12
C ILE A 19 -5.79 2.76 2.53
N GLU A 20 -7.00 3.01 2.06
CA GLU A 20 -8.13 2.13 2.35
C GLU A 20 -8.10 0.89 1.46
N GLY A 21 -8.68 -0.20 1.95
CA GLY A 21 -8.76 -1.43 1.19
C GLY A 21 -7.45 -2.17 1.07
N ASN A 22 -6.47 -1.86 1.94
CA ASN A 22 -5.16 -2.48 1.88
C ASN A 22 -5.21 -4.00 2.05
N SER A 23 -6.21 -4.51 2.77
CA SER A 23 -6.36 -5.95 2.98
C SER A 23 -6.69 -6.71 1.69
N LYS A 24 -7.22 -6.02 0.70
CA LYS A 24 -7.57 -6.61 -0.60
C LYS A 24 -6.50 -6.39 -1.65
N MET A 25 -5.43 -5.67 -1.29
CA MET A 25 -4.36 -5.35 -2.22
C MET A 25 -3.26 -6.40 -2.14
N THR A 26 -2.64 -6.67 -3.29
CA THR A 26 -1.48 -7.54 -3.33
C THR A 26 -0.25 -6.81 -2.79
N GLU A 27 0.82 -7.56 -2.53
CA GLU A 27 2.07 -6.97 -2.07
C GLU A 27 2.57 -5.91 -3.06
N GLY A 28 2.52 -6.23 -4.35
CA GLY A 28 2.95 -5.27 -5.37
C GLY A 28 2.13 -4.00 -5.37
N GLN A 29 0.82 -4.15 -5.21
CA GLN A 29 -0.07 -3.00 -5.14
C GLN A 29 0.21 -2.14 -3.91
N LEU A 30 0.45 -2.79 -2.78
CA LEU A 30 0.76 -2.07 -1.55
C LEU A 30 2.06 -1.29 -1.67
N GLN A 31 3.09 -1.92 -2.24
CA GLN A 31 4.37 -1.26 -2.46
C GLN A 31 4.22 -0.05 -3.37
N GLU A 32 3.49 -0.22 -4.46
CA GLU A 32 3.27 0.87 -5.41
C GLU A 32 2.52 2.03 -4.77
N ALA A 33 1.47 1.72 -4.02
CA ALA A 33 0.67 2.74 -3.35
C ALA A 33 1.51 3.51 -2.32
N LEU A 34 2.28 2.78 -1.52
CA LEU A 34 3.14 3.40 -0.52
C LEU A 34 4.21 4.28 -1.16
N LYS A 35 4.79 3.82 -2.25
CA LYS A 35 5.78 4.58 -2.99
C LYS A 35 5.19 5.90 -3.47
N ARG A 36 3.98 5.87 -3.99
CA ARG A 36 3.32 7.07 -4.48
C ARG A 36 2.98 8.03 -3.36
N VAL A 37 2.49 7.50 -2.24
CA VAL A 37 2.20 8.32 -1.07
C VAL A 37 3.46 9.00 -0.55
N SER A 38 4.58 8.28 -0.53
CA SER A 38 5.85 8.85 -0.06
C SER A 38 6.35 9.95 -0.98
N LYS A 39 5.89 9.99 -2.23
CA LYS A 39 6.22 11.05 -3.17
C LYS A 39 5.28 12.25 -3.08
N GLY A 40 4.32 12.20 -2.16
CA GLY A 40 3.40 13.28 -1.94
C GLY A 40 2.03 13.11 -2.57
N GLU A 41 1.74 11.96 -3.17
CA GLU A 41 0.41 11.70 -3.71
C GLU A 41 -0.57 11.42 -2.59
N GLN A 42 -1.83 11.73 -2.83
CA GLN A 42 -2.88 11.40 -1.87
C GLN A 42 -3.08 9.88 -1.84
N PRO A 43 -3.37 9.32 -0.64
CA PRO A 43 -3.55 7.87 -0.51
C PRO A 43 -4.60 7.29 -1.46
N GLN A 44 -5.69 8.00 -1.69
CA GLN A 44 -6.74 7.55 -2.59
C GLN A 44 -6.24 7.46 -4.02
N MET A 45 -5.47 8.44 -4.44
CA MET A 45 -4.89 8.44 -5.78
C MET A 45 -3.85 7.36 -5.94
N ALA A 46 -3.03 7.16 -4.91
CA ALA A 46 -2.01 6.12 -4.93
C ALA A 46 -2.63 4.73 -5.03
N LYS A 47 -3.71 4.49 -4.28
CA LYS A 47 -4.44 3.24 -4.32
C LYS A 47 -5.02 2.99 -5.72
N ARG A 48 -5.63 4.02 -6.30
CA ARG A 48 -6.25 3.92 -7.61
C ARG A 48 -5.20 3.63 -8.68
N ALA A 49 -4.06 4.31 -8.62
CA ALA A 49 -2.98 4.10 -9.56
C ALA A 49 -2.37 2.71 -9.45
N ALA A 50 -2.20 2.22 -8.22
CA ALA A 50 -1.64 0.90 -7.98
C ALA A 50 -2.59 -0.21 -8.44
N LYS A 51 -3.88 0.04 -8.34
CA LYS A 51 -4.89 -0.93 -8.72
C LYS A 51 -5.07 -1.00 -10.23
N GLY A 52 -4.74 0.07 -10.90
CA GLY A 52 -4.95 0.27 -12.26
C GLY A 52 -4.56 -0.33 -13.28
#